data_bf3a24b176fb3421a02987e81a7d38b2
#
_entry.id   bf3a24b176fb3421a02987e81a7d38b2
#
_cell.length_a   1.000
_cell.length_b   1.000
_cell.length_c   1.000
_cell.angle_alpha   90.00
_cell.angle_beta   90.00
_cell.angle_gamma   90.00
#
_symmetry.space_group_name_H-M   'P 1'
#
loop_
_entity.id
_entity.type
_entity.pdbx_description
1 polymer ?
#
loop_
_entity_poly.entity_id
_entity_poly.type
_entity_poly.pdbx_seq_one_letter_code
_entity_poly.pdbx_strand_id
1 'polypeptide(L)'
;MTLEETLQKIHPLDEKAMEISRKRWDSIAKPLHSLGKMEDLVVQIAGITGSPDMNLKKRALVAMCADNGVVEEGVTQTGQEVTAIVAENFLTGDTSACTMCRQCGTDVYPVDVGMAVDTKVPTDLKVAMGTRNMVKEPAMTREETVKGIEAGIEMVSRLKAKGYGLLATGEMGIGNTTTSSAVASVLLDRPVEEMTGRGAGLSSDGLNRKITAIKKAIDKHQPDPKDALDVLAKVGGLDIAGMAGVFIGGAAFSVPVVIDGFISCVAALIAQRICPTVGDYMIASHVSKEPAAHLILEALGKEAVIHGDMCLGEGSGAVVLFPFLDMGTAVYQSMSTFDDIHVEQYEELV
;
A
#
# COMPACT_ATOMS: atom_id res chain seq x y z
N MET A 1 -4.42 -7.61 -18.42
CA MET A 1 -4.96 -6.29 -18.81
C MET A 1 -3.84 -5.30 -18.75
N THR A 2 -3.64 -4.46 -19.77
CA THR A 2 -2.56 -3.48 -19.78
C THR A 2 -2.80 -2.34 -18.78
N LEU A 3 -1.73 -1.63 -18.40
CA LEU A 3 -1.84 -0.45 -17.54
C LEU A 3 -2.80 0.60 -18.15
N GLU A 4 -2.65 0.89 -19.46
CA GLU A 4 -3.47 1.87 -20.15
C GLU A 4 -4.96 1.51 -20.15
N GLU A 5 -5.29 0.24 -20.48
CA GLU A 5 -6.68 -0.26 -20.41
C GLU A 5 -7.26 -0.18 -19.00
N THR A 6 -6.41 -0.37 -17.99
CA THR A 6 -6.82 -0.32 -16.58
C THR A 6 -7.15 1.10 -16.17
N LEU A 7 -6.31 2.07 -16.53
CA LEU A 7 -6.52 3.48 -16.18
C LEU A 7 -7.84 4.03 -16.76
N GLN A 8 -8.27 3.54 -17.93
CA GLN A 8 -9.55 3.93 -18.53
C GLN A 8 -10.80 3.45 -17.76
N LYS A 9 -10.64 2.52 -16.83
CA LYS A 9 -11.74 1.99 -15.99
C LYS A 9 -11.89 2.71 -14.66
N ILE A 10 -10.97 3.61 -14.33
CA ILE A 10 -10.98 4.29 -13.04
C ILE A 10 -11.92 5.50 -13.13
N HIS A 11 -12.87 5.56 -12.20
CA HIS A 11 -13.87 6.60 -12.10
C HIS A 11 -13.84 7.25 -10.70
N PRO A 12 -14.38 8.44 -10.49
CA PRO A 12 -14.62 8.99 -9.16
C PRO A 12 -15.49 8.05 -8.31
N LEU A 13 -15.41 8.19 -7.00
CA LEU A 13 -16.24 7.44 -6.05
C LEU A 13 -17.74 7.67 -6.31
N ASP A 14 -18.55 6.68 -5.94
CA ASP A 14 -20.02 6.79 -6.04
C ASP A 14 -20.58 7.71 -4.93
N GLU A 15 -20.78 8.98 -5.25
CA GLU A 15 -21.31 9.98 -4.32
C GLU A 15 -22.70 9.62 -3.79
N LYS A 16 -23.53 8.93 -4.57
CA LYS A 16 -24.84 8.49 -4.13
C LYS A 16 -24.74 7.43 -3.04
N ALA A 17 -23.86 6.47 -3.20
CA ALA A 17 -23.60 5.46 -2.17
C ALA A 17 -23.03 6.10 -0.90
N MET A 18 -22.13 7.08 -1.04
CA MET A 18 -21.59 7.84 0.08
C MET A 18 -22.68 8.64 0.81
N GLU A 19 -23.59 9.31 0.09
CA GLU A 19 -24.69 10.06 0.70
C GLU A 19 -25.65 9.14 1.48
N ILE A 20 -26.00 7.97 0.92
CA ILE A 20 -26.82 6.98 1.61
C ILE A 20 -26.10 6.50 2.89
N SER A 21 -24.78 6.26 2.81
CA SER A 21 -24.00 5.86 3.96
C SER A 21 -23.94 6.94 5.06
N ARG A 22 -23.77 8.22 4.70
CA ARG A 22 -23.82 9.34 5.67
C ARG A 22 -25.18 9.39 6.36
N LYS A 23 -26.29 9.36 5.60
CA LYS A 23 -27.65 9.35 6.16
C LYS A 23 -27.89 8.16 7.08
N ARG A 24 -27.33 7.00 6.77
CA ARG A 24 -27.41 5.84 7.67
C ARG A 24 -26.67 6.12 8.98
N TRP A 25 -25.47 6.69 8.95
CA TRP A 25 -24.72 7.08 10.15
C TRP A 25 -25.50 8.09 11.01
N ASP A 26 -26.09 9.09 10.40
CA ASP A 26 -26.87 10.14 11.09
C ASP A 26 -28.15 9.57 11.71
N SER A 27 -28.73 8.52 11.14
CA SER A 27 -29.92 7.86 11.68
C SER A 27 -29.66 6.96 12.88
N ILE A 28 -28.41 6.51 13.08
CA ILE A 28 -28.01 5.62 14.20
C ILE A 28 -28.15 6.39 15.52
N ALA A 29 -28.74 5.74 16.54
CA ALA A 29 -29.00 6.31 17.87
C ALA A 29 -27.70 6.52 18.67
N LYS A 30 -26.90 7.50 18.26
CA LYS A 30 -25.65 7.96 18.87
C LYS A 30 -25.44 9.46 18.61
N PRO A 31 -24.57 10.15 19.33
CA PRO A 31 -24.20 11.51 18.97
C PRO A 31 -23.63 11.57 17.54
N LEU A 32 -23.99 12.59 16.77
CA LEU A 32 -23.50 12.79 15.40
C LEU A 32 -21.97 12.81 15.37
N HIS A 33 -21.38 12.18 14.37
CA HIS A 33 -19.92 12.11 14.11
C HIS A 33 -19.06 11.58 15.27
N SER A 34 -19.67 10.95 16.28
CA SER A 34 -18.98 10.54 17.53
C SER A 34 -17.95 9.42 17.37
N LEU A 35 -17.95 8.70 16.24
CA LEU A 35 -16.95 7.69 15.91
C LEU A 35 -15.88 8.23 14.93
N GLY A 36 -15.98 9.49 14.50
CA GLY A 36 -14.96 10.19 13.72
C GLY A 36 -14.49 9.40 12.49
N LYS A 37 -13.19 9.21 12.33
CA LYS A 37 -12.59 8.50 11.17
C LYS A 37 -13.19 7.13 10.87
N MET A 38 -13.77 6.46 11.86
CA MET A 38 -14.45 5.17 11.63
C MET A 38 -15.67 5.34 10.73
N GLU A 39 -16.42 6.42 10.91
CA GLU A 39 -17.58 6.77 10.07
C GLU A 39 -17.10 7.17 8.67
N ASP A 40 -16.09 8.04 8.59
CA ASP A 40 -15.53 8.53 7.33
C ASP A 40 -15.01 7.38 6.44
N LEU A 41 -14.32 6.41 7.03
CA LEU A 41 -13.81 5.25 6.30
C LEU A 41 -14.95 4.35 5.78
N VAL A 42 -16.01 4.15 6.55
CA VAL A 42 -17.18 3.37 6.09
C VAL A 42 -17.88 4.10 4.95
N VAL A 43 -18.02 5.43 5.01
CA VAL A 43 -18.56 6.25 3.92
C VAL A 43 -17.68 6.16 2.67
N GLN A 44 -16.35 6.28 2.83
CA GLN A 44 -15.41 6.13 1.71
C GLN A 44 -15.54 4.74 1.08
N ILE A 45 -15.61 3.67 1.86
CA ILE A 45 -15.76 2.30 1.35
C ILE A 45 -17.09 2.14 0.61
N ALA A 46 -18.18 2.76 1.07
CA ALA A 46 -19.45 2.78 0.33
C ALA A 46 -19.28 3.42 -1.06
N GLY A 47 -18.56 4.55 -1.14
CA GLY A 47 -18.22 5.20 -2.41
C GLY A 47 -17.35 4.34 -3.33
N ILE A 48 -16.34 3.64 -2.77
CA ILE A 48 -15.46 2.74 -3.52
C ILE A 48 -16.23 1.56 -4.09
N THR A 49 -17.07 0.93 -3.28
CA THR A 49 -17.80 -0.29 -3.67
C THR A 49 -19.08 -0.01 -4.48
N GLY A 50 -19.52 1.26 -4.53
CA GLY A 50 -20.78 1.67 -5.14
C GLY A 50 -22.01 1.17 -4.38
N SER A 51 -21.86 0.79 -3.10
CA SER A 51 -22.93 0.22 -2.28
C SER A 51 -22.79 0.62 -0.81
N PRO A 52 -23.88 1.06 -0.15
CA PRO A 52 -23.90 1.24 1.29
C PRO A 52 -23.88 -0.10 2.06
N ASP A 53 -24.23 -1.22 1.42
CA ASP A 53 -24.23 -2.57 1.98
C ASP A 53 -22.88 -3.26 1.65
N MET A 54 -21.85 -2.93 2.40
CA MET A 54 -20.51 -3.46 2.19
C MET A 54 -20.26 -4.74 2.97
N ASN A 55 -19.48 -5.66 2.36
CA ASN A 55 -18.99 -6.86 3.02
C ASN A 55 -17.47 -6.93 2.93
N LEU A 56 -16.79 -6.67 4.05
CA LEU A 56 -15.33 -6.64 4.17
C LEU A 56 -14.74 -7.92 4.77
N LYS A 57 -15.56 -8.94 5.00
CA LYS A 57 -15.11 -10.18 5.68
C LYS A 57 -14.13 -10.99 4.84
N LYS A 58 -14.34 -11.03 3.51
CA LYS A 58 -13.41 -11.70 2.61
C LYS A 58 -12.35 -10.71 2.16
N ARG A 59 -11.19 -10.82 2.77
CA ARG A 59 -10.08 -9.86 2.62
C ARG A 59 -8.74 -10.56 2.49
N ALA A 60 -7.80 -9.91 1.83
CA ALA A 60 -6.47 -10.45 1.60
C ALA A 60 -5.36 -9.41 1.79
N LEU A 61 -4.23 -9.90 2.29
CA LEU A 61 -2.93 -9.24 2.23
C LEU A 61 -2.20 -9.73 0.99
N VAL A 62 -1.82 -8.81 0.11
CA VAL A 62 -1.01 -9.08 -1.09
C VAL A 62 0.42 -8.64 -0.80
N ALA A 63 1.33 -9.59 -0.63
CA ALA A 63 2.74 -9.33 -0.34
C ALA A 63 3.56 -9.44 -1.63
N MET A 64 4.00 -8.30 -2.18
CA MET A 64 4.85 -8.22 -3.36
C MET A 64 6.30 -8.51 -2.98
N CYS A 65 6.89 -9.58 -3.56
CA CYS A 65 8.22 -10.06 -3.23
C CYS A 65 9.19 -9.82 -4.40
N ALA A 66 10.27 -9.08 -4.15
CA ALA A 66 11.31 -8.82 -5.15
C ALA A 66 12.65 -8.46 -4.51
N ASP A 67 13.74 -8.78 -5.19
CA ASP A 67 15.08 -8.39 -4.79
C ASP A 67 15.51 -7.08 -5.43
N ASN A 68 16.22 -6.26 -4.65
CA ASN A 68 16.71 -4.96 -5.05
C ASN A 68 18.25 -4.98 -5.20
N GLY A 69 18.74 -4.78 -6.41
CA GLY A 69 20.18 -4.86 -6.73
C GLY A 69 21.05 -3.86 -5.98
N VAL A 70 20.50 -2.80 -5.44
CA VAL A 70 21.19 -1.81 -4.60
C VAL A 70 21.80 -2.41 -3.33
N VAL A 71 21.39 -3.61 -2.93
CA VAL A 71 22.01 -4.37 -1.81
C VAL A 71 23.51 -4.53 -1.97
N GLU A 72 24.04 -4.61 -3.20
CA GLU A 72 25.47 -4.65 -3.49
C GLU A 72 26.27 -3.48 -2.91
N GLU A 73 25.62 -2.34 -2.64
CA GLU A 73 26.24 -1.14 -2.05
C GLU A 73 26.40 -1.23 -0.51
N GLY A 74 26.04 -2.36 0.11
CA GLY A 74 26.15 -2.54 1.57
C GLY A 74 25.19 -1.66 2.35
N VAL A 75 23.97 -1.45 1.84
CA VAL A 75 22.92 -0.61 2.40
C VAL A 75 21.91 -1.36 3.27
N THR A 76 22.19 -2.64 3.55
CA THR A 76 21.34 -3.54 4.35
C THR A 76 22.18 -4.30 5.38
N GLN A 77 21.54 -4.87 6.41
CA GLN A 77 22.23 -5.74 7.37
C GLN A 77 22.35 -7.19 6.89
N THR A 78 21.42 -7.61 6.03
CA THR A 78 21.32 -8.98 5.50
C THR A 78 21.47 -8.95 3.98
N GLY A 79 21.79 -10.10 3.39
CA GLY A 79 21.82 -10.28 1.94
C GLY A 79 20.42 -10.56 1.36
N GLN A 80 20.36 -10.66 0.03
CA GLN A 80 19.12 -10.89 -0.73
C GLN A 80 18.47 -12.26 -0.43
N GLU A 81 19.25 -13.24 0.06
CA GLU A 81 18.73 -14.56 0.43
C GLU A 81 17.56 -14.51 1.42
N VAL A 82 17.50 -13.47 2.25
CA VAL A 82 16.42 -13.29 3.23
C VAL A 82 15.08 -13.00 2.57
N THR A 83 15.07 -12.33 1.40
CA THR A 83 13.85 -12.10 0.62
C THR A 83 13.13 -13.41 0.32
N ALA A 84 13.85 -14.37 -0.25
CA ALA A 84 13.30 -15.68 -0.62
C ALA A 84 12.84 -16.49 0.59
N ILE A 85 13.60 -16.48 1.68
CA ILE A 85 13.26 -17.19 2.92
C ILE A 85 11.94 -16.66 3.49
N VAL A 86 11.80 -15.34 3.63
CA VAL A 86 10.58 -14.75 4.18
C VAL A 86 9.41 -14.88 3.21
N ALA A 87 9.63 -14.79 1.90
CA ALA A 87 8.60 -15.03 0.90
C ALA A 87 8.02 -16.46 1.00
N GLU A 88 8.87 -17.49 1.21
CA GLU A 88 8.38 -18.84 1.48
C GLU A 88 7.68 -18.96 2.83
N ASN A 89 8.10 -18.21 3.85
CA ASN A 89 7.43 -18.19 5.15
C ASN A 89 6.02 -17.59 5.07
N PHE A 90 5.72 -16.71 4.12
CA PHE A 90 4.34 -16.31 3.85
C PHE A 90 3.46 -17.49 3.40
N LEU A 91 4.01 -18.44 2.60
CA LEU A 91 3.26 -19.64 2.19
C LEU A 91 2.97 -20.59 3.35
N THR A 92 3.93 -20.73 4.27
CA THR A 92 3.78 -21.60 5.45
C THR A 92 3.02 -20.91 6.58
N GLY A 93 2.81 -19.60 6.48
CA GLY A 93 2.15 -18.80 7.53
C GLY A 93 3.07 -18.42 8.69
N ASP A 94 4.38 -18.50 8.51
CA ASP A 94 5.38 -18.28 9.56
C ASP A 94 6.07 -16.90 9.44
N THR A 95 5.24 -15.85 9.30
CA THR A 95 5.66 -14.45 9.41
C THR A 95 4.80 -13.71 10.45
N SER A 96 5.28 -12.54 10.88
CA SER A 96 4.51 -11.69 11.79
C SER A 96 3.17 -11.28 11.18
N ALA A 97 3.19 -10.81 9.93
CA ALA A 97 1.97 -10.45 9.21
C ALA A 97 1.00 -11.63 9.06
N CYS A 98 1.49 -12.84 8.74
CA CYS A 98 0.64 -14.04 8.67
C CYS A 98 -0.03 -14.36 10.02
N THR A 99 0.72 -14.21 11.11
CA THR A 99 0.18 -14.41 12.46
C THR A 99 -0.92 -13.40 12.77
N MET A 100 -0.73 -12.13 12.43
CA MET A 100 -1.74 -11.08 12.57
C MET A 100 -2.94 -11.32 11.65
N CYS A 101 -2.72 -11.73 10.41
CA CYS A 101 -3.76 -12.07 9.44
C CYS A 101 -4.68 -13.18 9.95
N ARG A 102 -4.14 -14.22 10.59
CA ARG A 102 -4.94 -15.28 11.21
C ARG A 102 -5.90 -14.75 12.27
N GLN A 103 -5.49 -13.77 13.07
CA GLN A 103 -6.35 -13.15 14.09
C GLN A 103 -7.52 -12.35 13.47
N CYS A 104 -7.33 -11.82 12.26
CA CYS A 104 -8.32 -11.01 11.56
C CYS A 104 -9.08 -11.77 10.47
N GLY A 105 -8.86 -13.07 10.29
CA GLY A 105 -9.49 -13.86 9.22
C GLY A 105 -9.12 -13.34 7.82
N THR A 106 -7.84 -13.06 7.60
CA THR A 106 -7.30 -12.49 6.37
C THR A 106 -6.43 -13.52 5.66
N ASP A 107 -6.67 -13.74 4.37
CA ASP A 107 -5.83 -14.59 3.53
C ASP A 107 -4.56 -13.85 3.12
N VAL A 108 -3.44 -14.58 2.96
CA VAL A 108 -2.14 -13.99 2.56
C VAL A 108 -1.72 -14.56 1.22
N TYR A 109 -1.36 -13.66 0.32
CA TYR A 109 -0.91 -13.98 -1.04
C TYR A 109 0.48 -13.39 -1.30
N PRO A 110 1.57 -14.15 -1.09
CA PRO A 110 2.88 -13.75 -1.58
C PRO A 110 2.92 -13.87 -3.10
N VAL A 111 3.51 -12.88 -3.75
CA VAL A 111 3.62 -12.77 -5.20
C VAL A 111 5.08 -12.55 -5.57
N ASP A 112 5.71 -13.51 -6.23
CA ASP A 112 7.04 -13.30 -6.82
C ASP A 112 6.91 -12.41 -8.05
N VAL A 113 7.25 -11.15 -7.88
CA VAL A 113 7.31 -10.17 -8.97
C VAL A 113 8.75 -9.92 -9.43
N GLY A 114 9.73 -10.39 -8.67
CA GLY A 114 11.14 -10.21 -9.04
C GLY A 114 12.15 -10.69 -8.02
N MET A 115 12.02 -11.88 -7.45
CA MET A 115 13.09 -12.47 -6.63
C MET A 115 14.24 -12.99 -7.49
N ALA A 116 15.48 -12.84 -7.01
CA ALA A 116 16.69 -13.21 -7.75
C ALA A 116 16.99 -14.72 -7.76
N VAL A 117 16.24 -15.50 -6.97
CA VAL A 117 16.36 -16.94 -6.87
C VAL A 117 15.02 -17.63 -7.07
N ASP A 118 15.04 -18.92 -7.39
CA ASP A 118 13.84 -19.73 -7.47
C ASP A 118 13.32 -20.06 -6.07
N THR A 119 12.00 -19.99 -5.88
CA THR A 119 11.31 -20.28 -4.62
C THR A 119 10.04 -21.09 -4.90
N LYS A 120 9.31 -21.46 -3.84
CA LYS A 120 7.99 -22.10 -3.95
C LYS A 120 6.85 -21.10 -4.18
N VAL A 121 7.13 -19.80 -4.10
CA VAL A 121 6.15 -18.76 -4.41
C VAL A 121 5.81 -18.84 -5.90
N PRO A 122 4.52 -18.76 -6.29
CA PRO A 122 4.13 -18.79 -7.70
C PRO A 122 4.84 -17.71 -8.51
N THR A 123 5.39 -18.08 -9.68
CA THR A 123 6.24 -17.24 -10.54
C THR A 123 5.53 -16.74 -11.80
N ASP A 124 4.24 -16.99 -11.95
CA ASP A 124 3.47 -16.63 -13.15
C ASP A 124 3.31 -15.11 -13.35
N LEU A 125 3.63 -14.32 -12.34
CA LEU A 125 3.68 -12.85 -12.39
C LEU A 125 5.10 -12.29 -12.26
N LYS A 126 6.12 -13.14 -12.30
CA LYS A 126 7.53 -12.72 -12.19
C LYS A 126 7.97 -11.96 -13.43
N VAL A 127 8.55 -10.78 -13.22
CA VAL A 127 9.01 -9.88 -14.30
C VAL A 127 10.49 -10.09 -14.61
N ALA A 128 11.33 -10.21 -13.59
CA ALA A 128 12.77 -10.35 -13.71
C ALA A 128 13.37 -11.08 -12.50
N MET A 129 14.66 -11.41 -12.56
CA MET A 129 15.43 -12.01 -11.47
C MET A 129 16.07 -10.91 -10.60
N GLY A 130 15.23 -10.09 -9.93
CA GLY A 130 15.65 -8.90 -9.20
C GLY A 130 15.82 -7.66 -10.08
N THR A 131 16.00 -6.50 -9.46
CA THR A 131 16.40 -5.29 -10.16
C THR A 131 17.92 -5.20 -10.33
N ARG A 132 18.35 -4.34 -11.25
CA ARG A 132 19.76 -3.94 -11.33
C ARG A 132 20.12 -3.00 -10.17
N ASN A 133 21.43 -2.84 -9.95
CA ASN A 133 21.93 -1.88 -8.98
C ASN A 133 21.79 -0.45 -9.52
N MET A 134 20.88 0.32 -8.94
CA MET A 134 20.58 1.70 -9.36
C MET A 134 21.79 2.66 -9.32
N VAL A 135 22.84 2.33 -8.57
CA VAL A 135 24.09 3.13 -8.56
C VAL A 135 24.88 2.93 -9.85
N LYS A 136 24.76 1.74 -10.47
CA LYS A 136 25.51 1.37 -11.68
C LYS A 136 24.73 1.66 -12.97
N GLU A 137 23.45 1.35 -12.97
CA GLU A 137 22.54 1.52 -14.12
C GLU A 137 21.09 1.68 -13.62
N PRO A 138 20.12 2.06 -14.46
CA PRO A 138 18.72 2.14 -14.04
C PRO A 138 18.26 0.80 -13.42
N ALA A 139 17.52 0.85 -12.31
CA ALA A 139 17.06 -0.32 -11.58
C ALA A 139 16.24 -1.28 -12.46
N MET A 140 15.42 -0.70 -13.32
CA MET A 140 14.54 -1.41 -14.27
C MET A 140 14.50 -0.68 -15.60
N THR A 141 14.10 -1.37 -16.66
CA THR A 141 13.61 -0.71 -17.85
C THR A 141 12.18 -0.18 -17.63
N ARG A 142 11.74 0.77 -18.44
CA ARG A 142 10.35 1.26 -18.39
C ARG A 142 9.35 0.11 -18.65
N GLU A 143 9.69 -0.83 -19.53
CA GLU A 143 8.86 -2.00 -19.81
C GLU A 143 8.75 -2.94 -18.60
N GLU A 144 9.85 -3.25 -17.91
CA GLU A 144 9.84 -4.04 -16.67
C GLU A 144 9.01 -3.33 -15.58
N THR A 145 9.11 -2.01 -15.46
CA THR A 145 8.33 -1.21 -14.52
C THR A 145 6.83 -1.35 -14.78
N VAL A 146 6.41 -1.21 -16.04
CA VAL A 146 5.01 -1.36 -16.43
C VAL A 146 4.52 -2.79 -16.17
N LYS A 147 5.32 -3.81 -16.52
CA LYS A 147 4.98 -5.21 -16.22
C LYS A 147 4.84 -5.48 -14.72
N GLY A 148 5.69 -4.87 -13.88
CA GLY A 148 5.57 -4.95 -12.43
C GLY A 148 4.24 -4.39 -11.93
N ILE A 149 3.82 -3.23 -12.45
CA ILE A 149 2.51 -2.63 -12.16
C ILE A 149 1.38 -3.55 -12.66
N GLU A 150 1.47 -4.07 -13.88
CA GLU A 150 0.46 -4.97 -14.45
C GLU A 150 0.34 -6.29 -13.66
N ALA A 151 1.42 -6.78 -13.05
CA ALA A 151 1.37 -7.93 -12.14
C ALA A 151 0.49 -7.65 -10.90
N GLY A 152 0.62 -6.46 -10.31
CA GLY A 152 -0.24 -6.03 -9.20
C GLY A 152 -1.70 -5.89 -9.62
N ILE A 153 -1.98 -5.29 -10.77
CA ILE A 153 -3.32 -5.16 -11.35
C ILE A 153 -3.95 -6.55 -11.56
N GLU A 154 -3.19 -7.47 -12.14
CA GLU A 154 -3.66 -8.84 -12.40
C GLU A 154 -4.00 -9.56 -11.09
N MET A 155 -3.19 -9.38 -10.04
CA MET A 155 -3.47 -9.98 -8.75
C MET A 155 -4.79 -9.48 -8.15
N VAL A 156 -5.08 -8.18 -8.25
CA VAL A 156 -6.38 -7.61 -7.81
C VAL A 156 -7.52 -8.18 -8.63
N SER A 157 -7.37 -8.27 -9.95
CA SER A 157 -8.38 -8.87 -10.84
C SER A 157 -8.74 -10.30 -10.41
N ARG A 158 -7.73 -11.12 -10.14
CA ARG A 158 -7.90 -12.51 -9.66
C ARG A 158 -8.60 -12.58 -8.30
N LEU A 159 -8.24 -11.71 -7.38
CA LEU A 159 -8.84 -11.67 -6.05
C LEU A 159 -10.29 -11.15 -6.11
N LYS A 160 -10.57 -10.12 -6.89
CA LYS A 160 -11.93 -9.64 -7.13
C LYS A 160 -12.83 -10.75 -7.69
N ALA A 161 -12.34 -11.49 -8.68
CA ALA A 161 -13.08 -12.63 -9.26
C ALA A 161 -13.37 -13.74 -8.25
N LYS A 162 -12.52 -13.88 -7.21
CA LYS A 162 -12.73 -14.79 -6.08
C LYS A 162 -13.64 -14.20 -4.99
N GLY A 163 -14.11 -12.95 -5.14
CA GLY A 163 -15.03 -12.29 -4.21
C GLY A 163 -14.36 -11.59 -3.04
N TYR A 164 -13.08 -11.24 -3.12
CA TYR A 164 -12.43 -10.41 -2.11
C TYR A 164 -12.95 -8.97 -2.20
N GLY A 165 -13.35 -8.40 -1.07
CA GLY A 165 -13.95 -7.06 -0.94
C GLY A 165 -13.06 -6.03 -0.26
N LEU A 166 -11.91 -6.43 0.28
CA LEU A 166 -10.93 -5.55 0.92
C LEU A 166 -9.53 -6.14 0.72
N LEU A 167 -8.59 -5.32 0.29
CA LEU A 167 -7.19 -5.72 0.14
C LEU A 167 -6.28 -4.86 1.01
N ALA A 168 -5.13 -5.42 1.35
CA ALA A 168 -4.01 -4.71 1.93
C ALA A 168 -2.75 -4.97 1.11
N THR A 169 -1.87 -3.99 1.03
CA THR A 169 -0.54 -4.16 0.48
C THR A 169 0.43 -4.61 1.55
N GLY A 170 1.31 -5.51 1.19
CA GLY A 170 2.51 -5.90 1.92
C GLY A 170 3.66 -6.07 0.95
N GLU A 171 4.84 -6.26 1.46
CA GLU A 171 6.05 -6.43 0.65
C GLU A 171 7.08 -7.33 1.35
N MET A 172 7.97 -7.86 0.55
CA MET A 172 9.23 -8.43 1.01
C MET A 172 10.30 -8.20 -0.04
N GLY A 173 11.29 -7.37 0.31
CA GLY A 173 12.37 -7.02 -0.61
C GLY A 173 13.55 -6.40 0.12
N ILE A 174 14.59 -7.19 0.40
CA ILE A 174 15.77 -6.64 1.04
C ILE A 174 16.35 -5.51 0.17
N GLY A 175 16.55 -4.34 0.79
CA GLY A 175 17.01 -3.12 0.11
C GLY A 175 15.89 -2.14 -0.29
N ASN A 176 14.62 -2.52 -0.22
CA ASN A 176 13.50 -1.70 -0.69
C ASN A 176 13.28 -0.40 0.09
N THR A 177 13.71 -0.30 1.36
CA THR A 177 13.72 1.00 2.05
C THR A 177 14.72 2.00 1.42
N THR A 178 15.74 1.50 0.72
CA THR A 178 16.70 2.36 -0.01
C THR A 178 16.06 2.88 -1.30
N THR A 179 15.47 2.00 -2.10
CA THR A 179 14.77 2.39 -3.32
C THR A 179 13.55 3.26 -3.02
N SER A 180 12.79 2.97 -1.94
CA SER A 180 11.69 3.82 -1.48
C SER A 180 12.15 5.22 -1.10
N SER A 181 13.27 5.36 -0.36
CA SER A 181 13.84 6.67 -0.02
C SER A 181 14.26 7.44 -1.26
N ALA A 182 14.85 6.77 -2.26
CA ALA A 182 15.23 7.39 -3.52
C ALA A 182 14.01 7.90 -4.30
N VAL A 183 13.00 7.07 -4.47
CA VAL A 183 11.73 7.45 -5.14
C VAL A 183 11.06 8.61 -4.42
N ALA A 184 10.91 8.52 -3.09
CA ALA A 184 10.26 9.57 -2.30
C ALA A 184 11.02 10.89 -2.37
N SER A 185 12.35 10.87 -2.32
CA SER A 185 13.19 12.06 -2.44
C SER A 185 12.96 12.80 -3.76
N VAL A 186 12.88 12.07 -4.87
CA VAL A 186 12.64 12.63 -6.20
C VAL A 186 11.21 13.15 -6.35
N LEU A 187 10.22 12.35 -6.00
CA LEU A 187 8.81 12.70 -6.22
C LEU A 187 8.32 13.85 -5.34
N LEU A 188 8.95 14.05 -4.17
CA LEU A 188 8.58 15.12 -3.23
C LEU A 188 9.56 16.31 -3.29
N ASP A 189 10.60 16.24 -4.13
CA ASP A 189 11.66 17.25 -4.22
C ASP A 189 12.24 17.58 -2.82
N ARG A 190 12.64 16.53 -2.08
CA ARG A 190 13.18 16.65 -0.73
C ARG A 190 14.59 16.09 -0.64
N PRO A 191 15.44 16.65 0.24
CA PRO A 191 16.79 16.14 0.49
C PRO A 191 16.77 14.66 0.86
N VAL A 192 17.70 13.89 0.30
CA VAL A 192 17.82 12.45 0.55
C VAL A 192 17.96 12.13 2.03
N GLU A 193 18.66 13.00 2.79
CA GLU A 193 18.86 12.85 4.23
C GLU A 193 17.56 12.88 5.03
N GLU A 194 16.60 13.70 4.61
CA GLU A 194 15.28 13.80 5.26
C GLU A 194 14.40 12.58 4.96
N MET A 195 14.59 12.02 3.75
CA MET A 195 13.75 10.92 3.26
C MET A 195 14.31 9.54 3.60
N THR A 196 15.49 9.46 4.23
CA THR A 196 16.20 8.19 4.43
C THR A 196 16.30 7.81 5.91
N GLY A 197 15.67 6.70 6.28
CA GLY A 197 15.78 6.10 7.58
C GLY A 197 16.75 4.91 7.64
N ARG A 198 16.85 4.32 8.83
CA ARG A 198 17.74 3.17 9.10
C ARG A 198 17.18 1.83 8.58
N GLY A 199 15.95 1.82 8.11
CA GLY A 199 15.28 0.58 7.73
C GLY A 199 15.29 -0.44 8.87
N ALA A 200 15.73 -1.68 8.59
CA ALA A 200 15.83 -2.76 9.57
C ALA A 200 16.98 -2.58 10.60
N GLY A 201 17.42 -1.35 10.88
CA GLY A 201 18.35 -1.05 11.99
C GLY A 201 19.80 -0.85 11.57
N LEU A 202 20.08 -0.21 10.45
CA LEU A 202 21.44 0.14 10.03
C LEU A 202 22.22 0.95 11.08
N SER A 203 23.54 0.69 11.17
CA SER A 203 24.48 1.54 11.87
C SER A 203 24.54 2.95 11.25
N SER A 204 25.17 3.91 11.92
CA SER A 204 25.38 5.26 11.36
C SER A 204 26.19 5.22 10.06
N ASP A 205 27.21 4.39 9.98
CA ASP A 205 28.01 4.22 8.76
C ASP A 205 27.17 3.55 7.64
N GLY A 206 26.32 2.60 7.99
CA GLY A 206 25.37 2.00 7.04
C GLY A 206 24.37 3.01 6.50
N LEU A 207 23.84 3.89 7.34
CA LEU A 207 22.95 4.97 6.92
C LEU A 207 23.67 5.96 5.99
N ASN A 208 24.92 6.33 6.30
CA ASN A 208 25.71 7.22 5.43
C ASN A 208 25.98 6.57 4.05
N ARG A 209 26.28 5.27 4.01
CA ARG A 209 26.42 4.53 2.74
C ARG A 209 25.11 4.54 1.95
N LYS A 210 23.97 4.29 2.61
CA LYS A 210 22.64 4.31 2.01
C LYS A 210 22.33 5.68 1.39
N ILE A 211 22.51 6.77 2.12
CA ILE A 211 22.33 8.14 1.62
C ILE A 211 23.25 8.40 0.42
N THR A 212 24.53 7.99 0.50
CA THR A 212 25.49 8.16 -0.58
C THR A 212 25.09 7.38 -1.84
N ALA A 213 24.63 6.15 -1.69
CA ALA A 213 24.17 5.32 -2.82
C ALA A 213 22.95 5.97 -3.52
N ILE A 214 21.97 6.45 -2.74
CA ILE A 214 20.80 7.13 -3.27
C ILE A 214 21.19 8.38 -4.05
N LYS A 215 22.02 9.26 -3.48
CA LYS A 215 22.50 10.48 -4.16
C LYS A 215 23.19 10.17 -5.48
N LYS A 216 24.13 9.20 -5.47
CA LYS A 216 24.81 8.77 -6.70
C LYS A 216 23.85 8.28 -7.78
N ALA A 217 22.82 7.52 -7.39
CA ALA A 217 21.83 7.01 -8.33
C ALA A 217 20.99 8.16 -8.93
N ILE A 218 20.50 9.08 -8.10
CA ILE A 218 19.71 10.24 -8.54
C ILE A 218 20.57 11.14 -9.46
N ASP A 219 21.79 11.47 -9.04
CA ASP A 219 22.70 12.33 -9.81
C ASP A 219 23.07 11.71 -11.16
N LYS A 220 23.25 10.39 -11.21
CA LYS A 220 23.62 9.68 -12.43
C LYS A 220 22.47 9.58 -13.43
N HIS A 221 21.28 9.24 -12.96
CA HIS A 221 20.15 8.89 -13.84
C HIS A 221 19.18 10.04 -14.06
N GLN A 222 19.25 11.12 -13.25
CA GLN A 222 18.41 12.30 -13.38
C GLN A 222 16.93 11.92 -13.62
N PRO A 223 16.29 11.20 -12.67
CA PRO A 223 14.89 10.81 -12.83
C PRO A 223 13.98 12.03 -12.91
N ASP A 224 13.02 12.03 -13.85
CA ASP A 224 12.07 13.14 -14.02
C ASP A 224 11.00 13.10 -12.93
N PRO A 225 10.95 14.05 -11.99
CA PRO A 225 9.95 14.07 -10.92
C PRO A 225 8.49 14.19 -11.39
N LYS A 226 8.28 14.52 -12.67
CA LYS A 226 6.95 14.62 -13.29
C LYS A 226 6.51 13.31 -13.95
N ASP A 227 7.42 12.38 -14.17
CA ASP A 227 7.13 11.05 -14.71
C ASP A 227 7.39 9.97 -13.66
N ALA A 228 6.34 9.58 -12.94
CA ALA A 228 6.45 8.57 -11.88
C ALA A 228 6.96 7.21 -12.38
N LEU A 229 6.72 6.86 -13.65
CA LEU A 229 7.25 5.64 -14.26
C LEU A 229 8.76 5.77 -14.52
N ASP A 230 9.25 6.94 -14.90
CA ASP A 230 10.69 7.19 -15.08
C ASP A 230 11.43 7.12 -13.74
N VAL A 231 10.86 7.74 -12.69
CA VAL A 231 11.42 7.68 -11.35
C VAL A 231 11.48 6.24 -10.86
N LEU A 232 10.38 5.50 -10.97
CA LEU A 232 10.29 4.11 -10.55
C LEU A 232 11.27 3.21 -11.32
N ALA A 233 11.40 3.40 -12.63
CA ALA A 233 12.32 2.64 -13.47
C ALA A 233 13.78 2.86 -13.08
N LYS A 234 14.17 4.11 -12.82
CA LYS A 234 15.57 4.47 -12.57
C LYS A 234 16.04 4.13 -11.16
N VAL A 235 15.21 4.38 -10.14
CA VAL A 235 15.64 4.30 -8.73
C VAL A 235 14.68 3.50 -7.83
N GLY A 236 13.68 2.83 -8.40
CA GLY A 236 12.68 2.04 -7.67
C GLY A 236 12.99 0.55 -7.57
N GLY A 237 11.93 -0.24 -7.36
CA GLY A 237 11.95 -1.70 -7.24
C GLY A 237 10.70 -2.36 -7.81
N LEU A 238 10.79 -3.66 -8.13
CA LEU A 238 9.65 -4.43 -8.66
C LEU A 238 8.56 -4.65 -7.61
N ASP A 239 8.91 -4.78 -6.35
CA ASP A 239 7.97 -4.82 -5.21
C ASP A 239 7.14 -3.53 -5.10
N ILE A 240 7.78 -2.38 -5.23
CA ILE A 240 7.12 -1.06 -5.26
C ILE A 240 6.21 -0.96 -6.50
N ALA A 241 6.69 -1.39 -7.67
CA ALA A 241 5.89 -1.43 -8.90
C ALA A 241 4.65 -2.32 -8.75
N GLY A 242 4.83 -3.53 -8.19
CA GLY A 242 3.73 -4.45 -7.92
C GLY A 242 2.68 -3.87 -6.99
N MET A 243 3.09 -3.25 -5.87
CA MET A 243 2.18 -2.58 -4.95
C MET A 243 1.46 -1.38 -5.59
N ALA A 244 2.15 -0.57 -6.42
CA ALA A 244 1.50 0.49 -7.18
C ALA A 244 0.40 -0.08 -8.10
N GLY A 245 0.66 -1.24 -8.69
CA GLY A 245 -0.32 -2.00 -9.46
C GLY A 245 -1.51 -2.48 -8.64
N VAL A 246 -1.30 -2.89 -7.38
CA VAL A 246 -2.41 -3.26 -6.47
C VAL A 246 -3.31 -2.04 -6.20
N PHE A 247 -2.76 -0.86 -5.98
CA PHE A 247 -3.56 0.36 -5.80
C PHE A 247 -4.35 0.74 -7.06
N ILE A 248 -3.70 0.71 -8.23
CA ILE A 248 -4.35 1.00 -9.51
C ILE A 248 -5.44 -0.03 -9.80
N GLY A 249 -5.17 -1.32 -9.57
CA GLY A 249 -6.15 -2.40 -9.71
C GLY A 249 -7.33 -2.24 -8.74
N GLY A 250 -7.05 -1.83 -7.49
CA GLY A 250 -8.10 -1.52 -6.51
C GLY A 250 -9.10 -0.50 -7.03
N ALA A 251 -8.60 0.59 -7.59
CA ALA A 251 -9.44 1.63 -8.19
C ALA A 251 -10.22 1.11 -9.42
N ALA A 252 -9.55 0.39 -10.33
CA ALA A 252 -10.18 -0.11 -11.55
C ALA A 252 -11.26 -1.18 -11.32
N PHE A 253 -11.15 -1.95 -10.22
CA PHE A 253 -12.08 -3.03 -9.87
C PHE A 253 -12.98 -2.68 -8.67
N SER A 254 -13.00 -1.44 -8.22
CA SER A 254 -13.82 -0.99 -7.09
C SER A 254 -13.59 -1.85 -5.84
N VAL A 255 -12.33 -1.97 -5.44
CA VAL A 255 -11.89 -2.66 -4.22
C VAL A 255 -11.07 -1.69 -3.37
N PRO A 256 -11.45 -1.40 -2.13
CA PRO A 256 -10.64 -0.61 -1.23
C PRO A 256 -9.32 -1.31 -0.92
N VAL A 257 -8.22 -0.54 -0.96
CA VAL A 257 -6.88 -1.05 -0.68
C VAL A 257 -6.27 -0.29 0.50
N VAL A 258 -5.87 -1.02 1.53
CA VAL A 258 -5.25 -0.46 2.73
C VAL A 258 -3.75 -0.34 2.51
N ILE A 259 -3.24 0.88 2.72
CA ILE A 259 -1.81 1.20 2.69
C ILE A 259 -1.18 0.69 3.99
N ASP A 260 -0.04 0.01 3.89
CA ASP A 260 0.78 -0.39 5.02
C ASP A 260 1.68 0.77 5.49
N GLY A 261 2.98 0.54 5.65
CA GLY A 261 3.97 1.49 6.13
C GLY A 261 4.64 2.29 5.01
N PHE A 262 5.88 2.71 5.26
CA PHE A 262 6.64 3.64 4.41
C PHE A 262 6.74 3.19 2.94
N ILE A 263 7.14 1.94 2.69
CA ILE A 263 7.34 1.42 1.32
C ILE A 263 6.01 1.40 0.56
N SER A 264 4.95 0.96 1.23
CA SER A 264 3.59 0.97 0.68
C SER A 264 3.09 2.39 0.40
N CYS A 265 3.38 3.36 1.27
CA CYS A 265 3.06 4.78 1.03
C CYS A 265 3.76 5.31 -0.24
N VAL A 266 5.02 4.90 -0.49
CA VAL A 266 5.75 5.26 -1.71
C VAL A 266 5.07 4.66 -2.95
N ALA A 267 4.67 3.40 -2.89
CA ALA A 267 3.93 2.76 -3.99
C ALA A 267 2.56 3.43 -4.23
N ALA A 268 1.86 3.83 -3.16
CA ALA A 268 0.62 4.60 -3.22
C ALA A 268 0.84 5.96 -3.89
N LEU A 269 1.93 6.66 -3.54
CA LEU A 269 2.28 7.94 -4.16
C LEU A 269 2.55 7.80 -5.66
N ILE A 270 3.28 6.74 -6.08
CA ILE A 270 3.49 6.44 -7.50
C ILE A 270 2.15 6.22 -8.21
N ALA A 271 1.28 5.39 -7.65
CA ALA A 271 -0.03 5.10 -8.22
C ALA A 271 -0.90 6.38 -8.37
N GLN A 272 -0.90 7.26 -7.35
CA GLN A 272 -1.61 8.54 -7.40
C GLN A 272 -0.97 9.51 -8.41
N ARG A 273 0.36 9.52 -8.57
CA ARG A 273 1.03 10.35 -9.60
C ARG A 273 0.73 9.87 -11.02
N ILE A 274 0.54 8.56 -11.23
CA ILE A 274 0.11 8.00 -12.52
C ILE A 274 -1.36 8.37 -12.80
N CYS A 275 -2.24 8.24 -11.79
CA CYS A 275 -3.66 8.57 -11.91
C CYS A 275 -4.19 9.12 -10.57
N PRO A 276 -4.44 10.43 -10.45
CA PRO A 276 -4.84 11.06 -9.18
C PRO A 276 -6.07 10.43 -8.52
N THR A 277 -7.06 10.01 -9.30
CA THR A 277 -8.30 9.39 -8.80
C THR A 277 -8.04 8.08 -8.04
N VAL A 278 -6.91 7.39 -8.28
CA VAL A 278 -6.54 6.18 -7.53
C VAL A 278 -6.42 6.46 -6.04
N GLY A 279 -6.00 7.68 -5.67
CA GLY A 279 -5.91 8.10 -4.27
C GLY A 279 -7.21 7.95 -3.48
N ASP A 280 -8.36 8.12 -4.12
CA ASP A 280 -9.68 8.03 -3.46
C ASP A 280 -10.01 6.61 -3.02
N TYR A 281 -9.39 5.60 -3.63
CA TYR A 281 -9.58 4.18 -3.35
C TYR A 281 -8.64 3.63 -2.27
N MET A 282 -7.71 4.45 -1.78
CA MET A 282 -6.70 4.09 -0.79
C MET A 282 -7.13 4.48 0.62
N ILE A 283 -6.85 3.61 1.57
CA ILE A 283 -7.11 3.82 3.01
C ILE A 283 -5.78 3.78 3.76
N ALA A 284 -5.42 4.88 4.43
CA ALA A 284 -4.21 4.92 5.24
C ALA A 284 -4.42 4.18 6.58
N SER A 285 -3.52 3.28 6.92
CA SER A 285 -3.59 2.51 8.17
C SER A 285 -2.88 3.20 9.32
N HIS A 286 -1.55 3.28 9.27
CA HIS A 286 -0.72 3.80 10.34
C HIS A 286 0.38 4.74 9.83
N VAL A 287 0.91 5.55 10.72
CA VAL A 287 2.14 6.30 10.47
C VAL A 287 3.33 5.41 10.81
N SER A 288 4.13 5.04 9.81
CA SER A 288 5.37 4.30 10.04
C SER A 288 6.39 5.18 10.76
N LYS A 289 7.26 4.54 11.57
CA LYS A 289 8.37 5.21 12.26
C LYS A 289 9.46 5.72 11.32
N GLU A 290 9.46 5.32 10.05
CA GLU A 290 10.41 5.83 9.05
C GLU A 290 10.21 7.35 8.83
N PRO A 291 11.30 8.16 8.74
CA PRO A 291 11.22 9.63 8.80
C PRO A 291 10.33 10.25 7.73
N ALA A 292 10.31 9.69 6.52
CA ALA A 292 9.53 10.24 5.41
C ALA A 292 8.04 9.85 5.43
N ALA A 293 7.61 8.93 6.30
CA ALA A 293 6.27 8.36 6.24
C ALA A 293 5.15 9.41 6.34
N HIS A 294 5.28 10.36 7.27
CA HIS A 294 4.28 11.42 7.44
C HIS A 294 4.26 12.39 6.26
N LEU A 295 5.42 12.73 5.66
CA LEU A 295 5.50 13.60 4.48
C LEU A 295 4.83 12.98 3.26
N ILE A 296 4.93 11.65 3.10
CA ILE A 296 4.29 10.95 2.00
C ILE A 296 2.78 10.88 2.22
N LEU A 297 2.31 10.61 3.45
CA LEU A 297 0.88 10.63 3.78
C LEU A 297 0.28 12.02 3.54
N GLU A 298 0.98 13.09 3.92
CA GLU A 298 0.59 14.46 3.64
C GLU A 298 0.49 14.72 2.12
N ALA A 299 1.49 14.29 1.34
CA ALA A 299 1.48 14.42 -0.12
C ALA A 299 0.34 13.61 -0.79
N LEU A 300 -0.06 12.50 -0.20
CA LEU A 300 -1.21 11.70 -0.62
C LEU A 300 -2.55 12.34 -0.22
N GLY A 301 -2.54 13.37 0.64
CA GLY A 301 -3.77 13.92 1.24
C GLY A 301 -4.46 12.92 2.15
N LYS A 302 -3.71 12.05 2.83
CA LYS A 302 -4.22 10.99 3.70
C LYS A 302 -3.80 11.20 5.15
N GLU A 303 -4.70 10.85 6.05
CA GLU A 303 -4.45 10.85 7.47
C GLU A 303 -4.60 9.43 8.02
N ALA A 304 -3.54 8.92 8.64
CA ALA A 304 -3.55 7.58 9.22
C ALA A 304 -4.41 7.52 10.49
N VAL A 305 -4.96 6.34 10.77
CA VAL A 305 -5.80 6.09 11.96
C VAL A 305 -4.93 5.70 13.15
N ILE A 306 -3.81 5.02 12.92
CA ILE A 306 -3.01 4.37 13.95
C ILE A 306 -1.64 5.05 14.08
N HIS A 307 -1.27 5.39 15.33
CA HIS A 307 0.05 5.92 15.70
C HIS A 307 0.69 4.92 16.69
N GLY A 308 1.36 3.90 16.16
CA GLY A 308 1.87 2.77 16.93
C GLY A 308 3.39 2.58 16.85
N ASP A 309 4.14 3.55 16.31
CA ASP A 309 5.59 3.48 16.10
C ASP A 309 6.07 2.22 15.37
N MET A 310 5.20 1.63 14.53
CA MET A 310 5.48 0.40 13.79
C MET A 310 6.45 0.67 12.64
N CYS A 311 7.35 -0.29 12.40
CA CYS A 311 8.33 -0.21 11.31
C CYS A 311 8.77 -1.61 10.82
N LEU A 312 7.89 -2.61 10.90
CA LEU A 312 8.20 -3.97 10.49
C LEU A 312 8.14 -4.13 8.95
N GLY A 313 7.07 -3.66 8.30
CA GLY A 313 6.70 -4.03 6.93
C GLY A 313 5.79 -5.24 6.87
N GLU A 314 5.92 -6.06 5.82
CA GLU A 314 5.14 -7.28 5.56
C GLU A 314 3.63 -7.04 5.35
N GLY A 315 3.13 -5.80 5.42
CA GLY A 315 1.70 -5.46 5.47
C GLY A 315 1.11 -5.44 6.88
N SER A 316 1.96 -5.54 7.90
CA SER A 316 1.53 -5.65 9.30
C SER A 316 0.69 -4.45 9.78
N GLY A 317 1.06 -3.24 9.39
CA GLY A 317 0.32 -2.03 9.76
C GLY A 317 -1.03 -1.94 9.07
N ALA A 318 -1.14 -2.40 7.83
CA ALA A 318 -2.43 -2.47 7.13
C ALA A 318 -3.39 -3.44 7.82
N VAL A 319 -2.90 -4.60 8.23
CA VAL A 319 -3.70 -5.63 8.91
C VAL A 319 -4.24 -5.16 10.26
N VAL A 320 -3.48 -4.34 11.00
CA VAL A 320 -3.94 -3.76 12.30
C VAL A 320 -5.18 -2.88 12.13
N LEU A 321 -5.41 -2.29 10.96
CA LEU A 321 -6.63 -1.49 10.70
C LEU A 321 -7.89 -2.35 10.57
N PHE A 322 -7.80 -3.62 10.19
CA PHE A 322 -8.97 -4.44 9.91
C PHE A 322 -9.95 -4.57 11.08
N PRO A 323 -9.52 -4.83 12.33
CA PRO A 323 -10.43 -4.83 13.47
C PRO A 323 -11.16 -3.50 13.68
N PHE A 324 -10.51 -2.38 13.39
CA PHE A 324 -11.14 -1.06 13.45
C PHE A 324 -12.27 -0.92 12.42
N LEU A 325 -12.03 -1.38 11.18
CA LEU A 325 -13.06 -1.42 10.14
C LEU A 325 -14.19 -2.40 10.47
N ASP A 326 -13.89 -3.56 11.07
CA ASP A 326 -14.89 -4.53 11.50
C ASP A 326 -15.82 -3.94 12.57
N MET A 327 -15.27 -3.21 13.55
CA MET A 327 -16.08 -2.52 14.56
C MET A 327 -16.95 -1.44 13.93
N GLY A 328 -16.42 -0.63 13.02
CA GLY A 328 -17.17 0.40 12.31
C GLY A 328 -18.32 -0.17 11.49
N THR A 329 -18.04 -1.20 10.69
CA THR A 329 -19.09 -1.86 9.89
C THR A 329 -20.12 -2.58 10.75
N ALA A 330 -19.75 -3.16 11.88
CA ALA A 330 -20.68 -3.78 12.80
C ALA A 330 -21.65 -2.77 13.41
N VAL A 331 -21.17 -1.61 13.88
CA VAL A 331 -22.04 -0.53 14.38
C VAL A 331 -22.95 -0.02 13.26
N TYR A 332 -22.37 0.26 12.09
CA TYR A 332 -23.10 0.76 10.92
C TYR A 332 -24.26 -0.14 10.51
N GLN A 333 -24.03 -1.47 10.50
CA GLN A 333 -25.01 -2.45 10.02
C GLN A 333 -26.04 -2.87 11.08
N SER A 334 -25.64 -2.90 12.36
CA SER A 334 -26.45 -3.60 13.39
C SER A 334 -27.06 -2.68 14.42
N MET A 335 -26.61 -1.42 14.55
CA MET A 335 -27.11 -0.55 15.59
C MET A 335 -28.50 0.04 15.24
N SER A 336 -29.38 0.12 16.24
CA SER A 336 -30.71 0.72 16.12
C SER A 336 -30.63 2.20 15.73
N THR A 337 -31.63 2.65 15.00
CA THR A 337 -31.84 4.06 14.67
C THR A 337 -32.55 4.81 15.82
N PHE A 338 -32.57 6.15 15.74
CA PHE A 338 -33.38 6.97 16.64
C PHE A 338 -34.88 6.61 16.56
N ASP A 339 -35.39 6.30 15.35
CA ASP A 339 -36.76 5.84 15.13
C ASP A 339 -37.04 4.52 15.83
N ASP A 340 -36.12 3.56 15.78
CA ASP A 340 -36.28 2.24 16.43
C ASP A 340 -36.41 2.34 17.95
N ILE A 341 -35.81 3.35 18.56
CA ILE A 341 -35.86 3.58 20.02
C ILE A 341 -36.83 4.69 20.43
N HIS A 342 -37.55 5.24 19.47
CA HIS A 342 -38.54 6.33 19.69
C HIS A 342 -37.94 7.58 20.34
N VAL A 343 -36.75 7.97 19.94
CA VAL A 343 -36.05 9.20 20.32
C VAL A 343 -35.95 10.11 19.11
N GLU A 344 -36.08 11.41 19.31
CA GLU A 344 -35.91 12.40 18.26
C GLU A 344 -34.47 12.40 17.75
N GLN A 345 -34.29 12.39 16.42
CA GLN A 345 -32.98 12.42 15.79
C GLN A 345 -32.25 13.73 16.13
N TYR A 346 -30.95 13.63 16.40
CA TYR A 346 -30.11 14.79 16.63
C TYR A 346 -29.94 15.61 15.34
N GLU A 347 -29.91 16.91 15.48
CA GLU A 347 -29.57 17.85 14.41
C GLU A 347 -28.19 18.47 14.68
N GLU A 348 -27.47 18.82 13.62
CA GLU A 348 -26.23 19.59 13.77
C GLU A 348 -26.60 20.98 14.35
N LEU A 349 -26.03 21.27 15.51
CA LEU A 349 -26.14 22.62 16.11
C LEU A 349 -25.05 23.50 15.47
N VAL A 350 -25.47 24.49 14.69
CA VAL A 350 -24.62 25.49 14.03
C VAL A 350 -24.13 26.55 15.03
#